data_331243563bf02e7c9ab26de2f186345d
#
_entry.id   331243563bf02e7c9ab26de2f186345d
#
_cell.length_a   1.000
_cell.length_b   1.000
_cell.length_c   1.000
_cell.angle_alpha   90.00
_cell.angle_beta   90.00
_cell.angle_gamma   90.00
#
_symmetry.space_group_name_H-M   'P 1'
#
loop_
_entity.id
_entity.type
_entity.pdbx_description
1 polymer ?
#
loop_
_entity_poly.entity_id
_entity_poly.type
_entity_poly.pdbx_seq_one_letter_code
_entity_poly.pdbx_strand_id
1 'polypeptide(L)'
;MSLPNYLPHIDLLLHALRINRDRLNSRSKIAIDAKLLRGLLRAIVAMLPFSEEFYLATYPDIAEAHASGQIPDLRQHFLDSGFFEGRFGADPGVDDAFYATQYKDVAKAVLKGEVPSALDHYLHTGAAEGRVPSAAAQPAVEGWMAILRDDNGRS
;
A
#
# COMPACT_ATOMS: atom_id res chain seq x y z
N MET A 1 13.26 -7.89 12.68
CA MET A 1 13.36 -6.83 13.72
C MET A 1 12.09 -5.99 13.64
N SER A 2 11.20 -6.13 14.61
CA SER A 2 10.05 -5.22 14.66
C SER A 2 10.59 -3.83 14.97
N LEU A 3 10.19 -2.83 14.19
CA LEU A 3 10.44 -1.44 14.58
C LEU A 3 9.77 -1.23 15.94
N PRO A 4 10.48 -0.67 16.92
CA PRO A 4 9.84 -0.30 18.18
C PRO A 4 8.67 0.64 17.87
N ASN A 5 7.65 0.67 18.73
CA ASN A 5 6.55 1.64 18.68
C ASN A 5 7.11 3.05 18.97
N TYR A 6 7.90 3.55 18.05
CA TYR A 6 8.58 4.84 18.16
C TYR A 6 8.33 5.66 16.88
N LEU A 7 7.76 6.81 17.05
CA LEU A 7 7.68 7.86 16.03
C LEU A 7 8.61 9.00 16.49
N PRO A 8 9.52 9.48 15.64
CA PRO A 8 10.33 10.65 15.96
C PRO A 8 9.47 11.85 16.33
N HIS A 9 9.97 12.67 17.27
CA HIS A 9 9.30 13.92 17.61
C HIS A 9 9.18 14.81 16.38
N ILE A 10 8.09 15.58 16.30
CA ILE A 10 7.80 16.43 15.12
C ILE A 10 8.98 17.35 14.75
N ASP A 11 9.70 17.87 15.71
CA ASP A 11 10.82 18.78 15.44
C ASP A 11 11.98 18.08 14.71
N LEU A 12 12.22 16.79 14.98
CA LEU A 12 13.20 16.01 14.23
C LEU A 12 12.76 15.78 12.79
N LEU A 13 11.48 15.51 12.59
CA LEU A 13 10.90 15.35 11.24
C LEU A 13 10.96 16.66 10.45
N LEU A 14 10.57 17.76 11.06
CA LEU A 14 10.61 19.07 10.43
C LEU A 14 12.05 19.48 10.05
N HIS A 15 13.00 19.19 10.94
CA HIS A 15 14.42 19.43 10.67
C HIS A 15 14.90 18.59 9.46
N ALA A 16 14.56 17.32 9.43
CA ALA A 16 14.91 16.43 8.30
C ALA A 16 14.26 16.88 6.99
N LEU A 17 13.02 17.36 7.04
CA LEU A 17 12.29 17.90 5.89
C LEU A 17 12.72 19.34 5.51
N ARG A 18 13.56 19.96 6.31
CA ARG A 18 14.03 21.35 6.14
C ARG A 18 12.89 22.38 6.06
N ILE A 19 11.87 22.18 6.88
CA ILE A 19 10.71 23.08 7.00
C ILE A 19 10.44 23.42 8.46
N ASN A 20 9.62 24.42 8.69
CA ASN A 20 9.09 24.79 10.01
C ASN A 20 7.59 24.50 10.11
N ARG A 21 7.00 24.72 11.29
CA ARG A 21 5.57 24.47 11.53
C ARG A 21 4.67 25.35 10.66
N ASP A 22 5.05 26.60 10.42
CA ASP A 22 4.25 27.51 9.59
C ASP A 22 4.18 26.99 8.15
N ARG A 23 5.30 26.49 7.65
CA ARG A 23 5.37 25.89 6.32
C ARG A 23 4.56 24.61 6.22
N LEU A 24 4.61 23.77 7.27
CA LEU A 24 3.80 22.55 7.34
C LEU A 24 2.30 22.86 7.33
N ASN A 25 1.88 23.94 7.99
CA ASN A 25 0.48 24.36 8.08
C ASN A 25 0.02 25.22 6.88
N SER A 26 0.91 25.50 5.96
CA SER A 26 0.59 26.28 4.76
C SER A 26 0.07 25.38 3.63
N ARG A 27 -0.50 26.00 2.59
CA ARG A 27 -0.87 25.31 1.34
C ARG A 27 0.28 25.26 0.33
N SER A 28 1.47 25.67 0.71
CA SER A 28 2.62 25.72 -0.19
C SER A 28 3.17 24.30 -0.44
N LYS A 29 3.61 24.08 -1.68
CA LYS A 29 4.34 22.84 -2.03
C LYS A 29 5.72 22.86 -1.41
N ILE A 30 6.19 21.70 -0.97
CA ILE A 30 7.54 21.50 -0.46
C ILE A 30 8.26 20.46 -1.32
N ALA A 31 9.55 20.63 -1.52
CA ALA A 31 10.40 19.61 -2.12
C ALA A 31 10.91 18.68 -1.01
N ILE A 32 10.79 17.37 -1.21
CA ILE A 32 11.27 16.35 -0.29
C ILE A 32 12.35 15.54 -1.01
N ASP A 33 13.45 15.25 -0.31
CA ASP A 33 14.45 14.31 -0.79
C ASP A 33 13.81 12.92 -0.99
N ALA A 34 14.02 12.33 -2.17
CA ALA A 34 13.39 11.06 -2.53
C ALA A 34 13.79 9.91 -1.60
N LYS A 35 15.04 9.90 -1.12
CA LYS A 35 15.52 8.90 -0.17
C LYS A 35 14.82 9.05 1.18
N LEU A 36 14.62 10.28 1.66
CA LEU A 36 13.90 10.56 2.88
C LEU A 36 12.43 10.14 2.75
N LEU A 37 11.76 10.51 1.66
CA LEU A 37 10.37 10.10 1.40
C LEU A 37 10.25 8.57 1.37
N ARG A 38 11.15 7.88 0.67
CA ARG A 38 11.15 6.41 0.62
C ARG A 38 11.34 5.81 2.02
N GLY A 39 12.22 6.37 2.83
CA GLY A 39 12.44 5.95 4.22
C GLY A 39 11.20 6.12 5.10
N LEU A 40 10.48 7.24 4.97
CA LEU A 40 9.23 7.48 5.68
C LEU A 40 8.13 6.49 5.26
N LEU A 41 7.97 6.25 3.96
CA LEU A 41 7.01 5.27 3.46
C LEU A 41 7.35 3.86 3.94
N ARG A 42 8.62 3.47 3.90
CA ARG A 42 9.09 2.18 4.42
C ARG A 42 8.76 2.01 5.91
N ALA A 43 8.94 3.05 6.70
CA ALA A 43 8.61 3.03 8.13
C ALA A 43 7.11 2.84 8.37
N ILE A 44 6.25 3.48 7.57
CA ILE A 44 4.79 3.28 7.61
C ILE A 44 4.44 1.83 7.24
N VAL A 45 4.99 1.32 6.16
CA VAL A 45 4.73 -0.05 5.68
C VAL A 45 5.18 -1.11 6.69
N ALA A 46 6.27 -0.85 7.42
CA ALA A 46 6.76 -1.74 8.48
C ALA A 46 5.80 -1.91 9.66
N MET A 47 4.82 -1.00 9.81
CA MET A 47 3.77 -1.09 10.83
C MET A 47 2.58 -1.95 10.38
N LEU A 48 2.50 -2.31 9.08
CA LEU A 48 1.43 -3.12 8.54
C LEU A 48 1.66 -4.62 8.77
N PRO A 49 0.58 -5.42 8.78
CA PRO A 49 0.70 -6.88 8.84
C PRO A 49 1.48 -7.43 7.66
N PHE A 50 2.24 -8.50 7.90
CA PHE A 50 2.92 -9.25 6.87
C PHE A 50 2.69 -10.75 7.08
N SER A 51 2.33 -11.46 6.01
CA SER A 51 2.13 -12.92 5.98
C SER A 51 3.07 -13.54 4.95
N GLU A 52 4.04 -14.33 5.42
CA GLU A 52 4.93 -15.08 4.54
C GLU A 52 4.15 -16.05 3.67
N GLU A 53 3.16 -16.75 4.25
CA GLU A 53 2.30 -17.70 3.52
C GLU A 53 1.57 -17.02 2.36
N PHE A 54 0.91 -15.88 2.62
CA PHE A 54 0.23 -15.12 1.58
C PHE A 54 1.21 -14.64 0.51
N TYR A 55 2.38 -14.14 0.94
CA TYR A 55 3.38 -13.57 0.04
C TYR A 55 3.94 -14.61 -0.94
N LEU A 56 4.28 -15.79 -0.44
CA LEU A 56 4.75 -16.91 -1.25
C LEU A 56 3.66 -17.49 -2.16
N ALA A 57 2.42 -17.59 -1.65
CA ALA A 57 1.30 -18.09 -2.45
C ALA A 57 0.89 -17.15 -3.58
N THR A 58 1.02 -15.82 -3.35
CA THR A 58 0.58 -14.79 -4.30
C THR A 58 1.63 -14.49 -5.37
N TYR A 59 2.93 -14.60 -5.03
CA TYR A 59 4.03 -14.20 -5.91
C TYR A 59 4.98 -15.37 -6.19
N PRO A 60 4.73 -16.17 -7.27
CA PRO A 60 5.55 -17.33 -7.60
C PRO A 60 7.02 -17.03 -7.86
N ASP A 61 7.33 -15.86 -8.41
CA ASP A 61 8.70 -15.38 -8.62
C ASP A 61 9.46 -15.19 -7.30
N ILE A 62 8.77 -14.69 -6.28
CA ILE A 62 9.34 -14.54 -4.94
C ILE A 62 9.49 -15.92 -4.27
N ALA A 63 8.53 -16.82 -4.46
CA ALA A 63 8.63 -18.18 -3.94
C ALA A 63 9.85 -18.93 -4.51
N GLU A 64 10.11 -18.80 -5.81
CA GLU A 64 11.29 -19.38 -6.45
C GLU A 64 12.59 -18.75 -5.94
N ALA A 65 12.65 -17.42 -5.85
CA ALA A 65 13.82 -16.72 -5.34
C ALA A 65 14.11 -17.03 -3.87
N HIS A 66 13.05 -17.21 -3.07
CA HIS A 66 13.18 -17.64 -1.67
C HIS A 66 13.71 -19.07 -1.56
N ALA A 67 13.14 -20.01 -2.33
CA ALA A 67 13.56 -21.39 -2.36
C ALA A 67 15.03 -21.56 -2.80
N SER A 68 15.51 -20.71 -3.70
CA SER A 68 16.89 -20.68 -4.17
C SER A 68 17.85 -19.93 -3.23
N GLY A 69 17.35 -19.33 -2.15
CA GLY A 69 18.16 -18.57 -1.20
C GLY A 69 18.52 -17.13 -1.65
N GLN A 70 18.00 -16.68 -2.77
CA GLN A 70 18.24 -15.30 -3.25
C GLN A 70 17.52 -14.26 -2.39
N ILE A 71 16.35 -14.63 -1.84
CA ILE A 71 15.58 -13.80 -0.91
C ILE A 71 15.42 -14.58 0.40
N PRO A 72 16.36 -14.49 1.33
CA PRO A 72 16.30 -15.25 2.59
C PRO A 72 15.26 -14.68 3.58
N ASP A 73 15.01 -13.38 3.56
CA ASP A 73 14.06 -12.69 4.44
C ASP A 73 12.96 -12.03 3.59
N LEU A 74 11.79 -12.67 3.60
CA LEU A 74 10.63 -12.24 2.81
C LEU A 74 10.07 -10.89 3.27
N ARG A 75 10.03 -10.67 4.59
CA ARG A 75 9.55 -9.39 5.12
C ARG A 75 10.49 -8.25 4.76
N GLN A 76 11.78 -8.47 4.88
CA GLN A 76 12.79 -7.49 4.50
C GLN A 76 12.67 -7.14 3.01
N HIS A 77 12.52 -8.16 2.15
CA HIS A 77 12.27 -7.97 0.72
C HIS A 77 11.02 -7.12 0.46
N PHE A 78 9.91 -7.42 1.16
CA PHE A 78 8.67 -6.66 1.02
C PHE A 78 8.88 -5.18 1.38
N LEU A 79 9.55 -4.90 2.50
CA LEU A 79 9.81 -3.53 2.97
C LEU A 79 10.75 -2.74 2.07
N ASP A 80 11.74 -3.39 1.47
CA ASP A 80 12.77 -2.72 0.69
C ASP A 80 12.43 -2.60 -0.80
N SER A 81 11.64 -3.55 -1.32
CA SER A 81 11.33 -3.65 -2.74
C SER A 81 9.85 -3.94 -3.02
N GLY A 82 9.29 -4.98 -2.44
CA GLY A 82 7.99 -5.50 -2.82
C GLY A 82 6.85 -4.49 -2.74
N PHE A 83 6.76 -3.72 -1.65
CA PHE A 83 5.77 -2.65 -1.52
C PHE A 83 5.93 -1.60 -2.65
N PHE A 84 7.14 -1.20 -2.94
CA PHE A 84 7.43 -0.19 -3.98
C PHE A 84 7.23 -0.72 -5.40
N GLU A 85 7.19 -2.04 -5.57
CA GLU A 85 6.79 -2.73 -6.80
C GLU A 85 5.27 -2.93 -6.90
N GLY A 86 4.51 -2.49 -5.91
CA GLY A 86 3.04 -2.64 -5.85
C GLY A 86 2.57 -3.98 -5.31
N ARG A 87 3.42 -4.75 -4.64
CA ARG A 87 3.03 -6.04 -4.03
C ARG A 87 2.34 -5.81 -2.69
N PHE A 88 1.51 -6.77 -2.29
CA PHE A 88 0.85 -6.83 -0.99
C PHE A 88 1.63 -7.74 -0.05
N GLY A 89 1.81 -7.31 1.20
CA GLY A 89 2.48 -8.12 2.23
C GLY A 89 1.55 -9.08 2.96
N ALA A 90 0.24 -8.88 2.86
CA ALA A 90 -0.80 -9.71 3.48
C ALA A 90 -2.08 -9.63 2.67
N ASP A 91 -2.99 -10.57 2.91
CA ASP A 91 -4.31 -10.58 2.28
C ASP A 91 -5.06 -9.27 2.57
N PRO A 92 -5.47 -8.52 1.53
CA PRO A 92 -6.20 -7.27 1.70
C PRO A 92 -7.66 -7.45 2.18
N GLY A 93 -8.14 -8.66 2.31
CA GLY A 93 -9.49 -8.95 2.80
C GLY A 93 -10.58 -8.53 1.81
N VAL A 94 -10.46 -8.93 0.55
CA VAL A 94 -11.50 -8.67 -0.45
C VAL A 94 -12.73 -9.50 -0.15
N ASP A 95 -13.87 -8.82 0.06
CA ASP A 95 -15.19 -9.44 0.19
C ASP A 95 -15.81 -9.57 -1.20
N ASP A 96 -15.94 -10.80 -1.68
CA ASP A 96 -16.43 -11.07 -3.04
C ASP A 96 -17.84 -10.54 -3.29
N ALA A 97 -18.76 -10.67 -2.33
CA ALA A 97 -20.14 -10.22 -2.46
C ALA A 97 -20.22 -8.68 -2.47
N PHE A 98 -19.50 -8.03 -1.57
CA PHE A 98 -19.38 -6.59 -1.54
C PHE A 98 -18.77 -6.07 -2.84
N TYR A 99 -17.64 -6.63 -3.25
CA TYR A 99 -16.90 -6.20 -4.43
C TYR A 99 -17.71 -6.34 -5.73
N ALA A 100 -18.40 -7.47 -5.89
CA ALA A 100 -19.30 -7.72 -7.03
C ALA A 100 -20.51 -6.77 -7.03
N THR A 101 -20.99 -6.36 -5.87
CA THR A 101 -22.09 -5.40 -5.75
C THR A 101 -21.65 -4.00 -6.10
N GLN A 102 -20.48 -3.57 -5.65
CA GLN A 102 -19.95 -2.24 -5.90
C GLN A 102 -19.42 -2.06 -7.33
N TYR A 103 -18.80 -3.11 -7.88
CA TYR A 103 -18.09 -3.06 -9.16
C TYR A 103 -18.67 -4.05 -10.17
N LYS A 104 -19.78 -3.65 -10.81
CA LYS A 104 -20.51 -4.48 -11.77
C LYS A 104 -19.71 -4.87 -13.01
N ASP A 105 -18.77 -4.02 -13.41
CA ASP A 105 -17.80 -4.29 -14.47
C ASP A 105 -16.93 -5.51 -14.14
N VAL A 106 -16.40 -5.54 -12.92
CA VAL A 106 -15.58 -6.66 -12.43
C VAL A 106 -16.41 -7.94 -12.28
N ALA A 107 -17.61 -7.83 -11.69
CA ALA A 107 -18.50 -8.98 -11.55
C ALA A 107 -18.79 -9.64 -12.91
N LYS A 108 -19.02 -8.86 -13.96
CA LYS A 108 -19.21 -9.36 -15.33
C LYS A 108 -17.95 -10.02 -15.87
N ALA A 109 -16.78 -9.41 -15.66
CA ALA A 109 -15.50 -9.96 -16.13
C ALA A 109 -15.18 -11.30 -15.46
N VAL A 110 -15.45 -11.43 -14.16
CA VAL A 110 -15.28 -12.70 -13.43
C VAL A 110 -16.24 -13.77 -13.97
N LEU A 111 -17.52 -13.44 -14.19
CA LEU A 111 -18.51 -14.37 -14.75
C LEU A 111 -18.15 -14.86 -16.14
N LYS A 112 -17.50 -14.01 -16.95
CA LYS A 112 -17.04 -14.37 -18.31
C LYS A 112 -15.69 -15.12 -18.30
N GLY A 113 -15.04 -15.25 -17.15
CA GLY A 113 -13.71 -15.85 -17.05
C GLY A 113 -12.58 -14.95 -17.59
N GLU A 114 -12.83 -13.67 -17.79
CA GLU A 114 -11.82 -12.67 -18.21
C GLU A 114 -10.88 -12.31 -17.04
N VAL A 115 -11.38 -12.41 -15.83
CA VAL A 115 -10.64 -12.19 -14.57
C VAL A 115 -10.88 -13.39 -13.65
N PRO A 116 -9.84 -13.98 -13.03
CA PRO A 116 -9.97 -15.17 -12.21
C PRO A 116 -10.87 -15.00 -10.99
N SER A 117 -10.75 -13.85 -10.29
CA SER A 117 -11.51 -13.57 -9.06
C SER A 117 -11.53 -12.08 -8.73
N ALA A 118 -12.37 -11.69 -7.78
CA ALA A 118 -12.38 -10.33 -7.23
C ALA A 118 -11.04 -9.99 -6.56
N LEU A 119 -10.46 -10.93 -5.83
CA LEU A 119 -9.13 -10.76 -5.22
C LEU A 119 -8.07 -10.52 -6.29
N ASP A 120 -8.04 -11.32 -7.35
CA ASP A 120 -7.07 -11.17 -8.43
C ASP A 120 -7.19 -9.79 -9.10
N HIS A 121 -8.41 -9.37 -9.41
CA HIS A 121 -8.65 -8.02 -9.93
C HIS A 121 -8.16 -6.94 -8.97
N TYR A 122 -8.46 -7.07 -7.67
CA TYR A 122 -8.04 -6.08 -6.67
C TYR A 122 -6.52 -5.97 -6.58
N LEU A 123 -5.83 -7.10 -6.50
CA LEU A 123 -4.36 -7.14 -6.40
C LEU A 123 -3.67 -6.51 -7.61
N HIS A 124 -4.20 -6.74 -8.82
CA HIS A 124 -3.55 -6.30 -10.06
C HIS A 124 -4.00 -4.91 -10.54
N THR A 125 -5.21 -4.50 -10.20
CA THR A 125 -5.82 -3.29 -10.77
C THR A 125 -6.57 -2.46 -9.73
N GLY A 126 -7.48 -3.07 -9.00
CA GLY A 126 -8.45 -2.36 -8.17
C GLY A 126 -7.81 -1.52 -7.06
N ALA A 127 -6.79 -2.02 -6.41
CA ALA A 127 -6.08 -1.28 -5.36
C ALA A 127 -5.41 -0.02 -5.90
N ALA A 128 -4.75 -0.10 -7.06
CA ALA A 128 -4.13 1.05 -7.72
C ALA A 128 -5.14 2.10 -8.19
N GLU A 129 -6.37 1.66 -8.50
CA GLU A 129 -7.50 2.56 -8.82
C GLU A 129 -8.19 3.16 -7.59
N GLY A 130 -7.80 2.74 -6.39
CA GLY A 130 -8.43 3.17 -5.13
C GLY A 130 -9.80 2.55 -4.90
N ARG A 131 -10.08 1.37 -5.46
CA ARG A 131 -11.31 0.63 -5.19
C ARG A 131 -11.31 0.11 -3.75
N VAL A 132 -12.51 -0.03 -3.18
CA VAL A 132 -12.73 -0.48 -1.82
C VAL A 132 -12.83 -2.01 -1.79
N PRO A 133 -12.00 -2.74 -1.04
CA PRO A 133 -12.02 -4.20 -1.05
C PRO A 133 -13.19 -4.80 -0.25
N SER A 134 -13.66 -4.11 0.79
CA SER A 134 -14.73 -4.56 1.68
C SER A 134 -15.42 -3.40 2.37
N ALA A 135 -16.61 -3.61 2.91
CA ALA A 135 -17.31 -2.60 3.69
C ALA A 135 -16.50 -2.15 4.92
N ALA A 136 -15.79 -3.08 5.56
CA ALA A 136 -14.93 -2.78 6.71
C ALA A 136 -13.75 -1.86 6.37
N ALA A 137 -13.20 -1.98 5.16
CA ALA A 137 -12.09 -1.15 4.70
C ALA A 137 -12.52 0.23 4.18
N GLN A 138 -13.80 0.42 3.89
CA GLN A 138 -14.31 1.64 3.24
C GLN A 138 -13.89 2.93 3.95
N PRO A 139 -14.04 3.09 5.28
CA PRO A 139 -13.65 4.33 5.94
C PRO A 139 -12.15 4.65 5.80
N ALA A 140 -11.29 3.63 5.86
CA ALA A 140 -9.86 3.80 5.71
C ALA A 140 -9.49 4.20 4.27
N VAL A 141 -10.07 3.55 3.27
CA VAL A 141 -9.85 3.88 1.86
C VAL A 141 -10.31 5.31 1.57
N GLU A 142 -11.50 5.69 2.01
CA GLU A 142 -12.04 7.04 1.83
C GLU A 142 -11.15 8.09 2.49
N GLY A 143 -10.66 7.83 3.70
CA GLY A 143 -9.72 8.70 4.41
C GLY A 143 -8.42 8.92 3.63
N TRP A 144 -7.82 7.85 3.11
CA TRP A 144 -6.62 7.94 2.27
C TRP A 144 -6.89 8.67 0.95
N MET A 145 -8.00 8.36 0.29
CA MET A 145 -8.35 9.01 -0.98
C MET A 145 -8.62 10.50 -0.82
N ALA A 146 -9.17 10.92 0.32
CA ALA A 146 -9.31 12.33 0.65
C ALA A 146 -7.95 13.04 0.73
N ILE A 147 -6.97 12.41 1.41
CA ILE A 147 -5.60 12.93 1.51
C ILE A 147 -4.94 13.01 0.13
N LEU A 148 -5.03 11.94 -0.67
CA LEU A 148 -4.31 11.81 -1.94
C LEU A 148 -4.92 12.66 -3.07
N ARG A 149 -6.22 12.97 -3.01
CA ARG A 149 -6.94 13.72 -4.06
C ARG A 149 -7.03 15.22 -3.79
N ASP A 150 -6.83 15.65 -2.56
CA ASP A 150 -7.03 17.07 -2.18
C ASP A 150 -6.08 18.03 -2.91
N ASP A 151 -4.98 17.53 -3.45
CA ASP A 151 -3.97 18.33 -4.15
C ASP A 151 -4.14 18.38 -5.69
N ASN A 152 -5.01 17.56 -6.28
CA ASN A 152 -5.14 17.45 -7.74
C ASN A 152 -6.32 18.23 -8.33
N GLY A 153 -7.06 18.97 -7.57
CA GLY A 153 -8.38 19.46 -7.97
C GLY A 153 -8.62 20.95 -7.97
N ARG A 154 -7.64 21.83 -7.81
CA ARG A 154 -7.86 23.28 -8.00
C ARG A 154 -6.58 24.01 -8.41
N SER A 155 -6.34 24.05 -9.71
CA SER A 155 -5.68 25.19 -10.34
C SER A 155 -6.68 26.25 -10.58
#